data_f5f836bc3088c9f7c4eba0ec3145dd16
#
_entry.id   f5f836bc3088c9f7c4eba0ec3145dd16
#
_cell.length_a   1.000
_cell.length_b   1.000
_cell.length_c   1.000
_cell.angle_alpha   90.00
_cell.angle_beta   90.00
_cell.angle_gamma   90.00
#
_symmetry.space_group_name_H-M   'P 1'
#
loop_
_entity.id
_entity.type
_entity.pdbx_description
1 polymer ?
#
loop_
_entity_poly.entity_id
_entity_poly.type
_entity_poly.pdbx_seq_one_letter_code
_entity_poly.pdbx_strand_id
1 'polypeptide(L)'
;MLKITLVLLTGLLVSSITSAGHHEESHTLAPVASADQVVVVYEVPCKNVQAGLTTLKDLIAYEAGASPIAYSSSPGLIGDAAIGAVDLHSSASSMEKAVAWQDSDTQWKALQAKSLQACGVNVDEIKATFIFAK
;
A
#
# COMPACT_ATOMS: atom_id res chain seq x y z
N MET A 1 -23.64 24.06 -82.24
CA MET A 1 -24.68 23.78 -81.24
C MET A 1 -24.21 22.61 -80.37
N LEU A 2 -23.75 22.93 -79.15
CA LEU A 2 -23.19 21.95 -78.21
C LEU A 2 -24.21 21.65 -77.14
N LYS A 3 -24.75 20.44 -77.14
CA LYS A 3 -25.71 19.98 -76.12
C LYS A 3 -24.90 19.45 -74.90
N ILE A 4 -25.00 20.16 -73.81
CA ILE A 4 -24.46 19.74 -72.53
C ILE A 4 -25.51 18.90 -71.83
N THR A 5 -25.21 17.61 -71.66
CA THR A 5 -26.02 16.68 -70.88
C THR A 5 -25.58 16.74 -69.44
N LEU A 6 -26.43 17.24 -68.53
CA LEU A 6 -26.17 17.29 -67.09
C LEU A 6 -26.53 15.92 -66.48
N VAL A 7 -25.52 15.19 -65.98
CA VAL A 7 -25.71 13.96 -65.23
C VAL A 7 -25.80 14.31 -63.74
N LEU A 8 -26.97 14.14 -63.14
CA LEU A 8 -27.19 14.25 -61.72
C LEU A 8 -26.69 12.96 -61.04
N LEU A 9 -25.60 13.07 -60.31
CA LEU A 9 -25.09 11.99 -59.45
C LEU A 9 -25.72 12.14 -58.05
N THR A 10 -26.74 11.38 -57.76
CA THR A 10 -27.30 11.26 -56.39
C THR A 10 -26.41 10.40 -55.54
N GLY A 11 -25.58 11.05 -54.71
CA GLY A 11 -24.76 10.40 -53.72
C GLY A 11 -25.60 9.96 -52.52
N LEU A 12 -25.70 8.65 -52.30
CA LEU A 12 -26.29 8.04 -51.10
C LEU A 12 -25.28 8.17 -49.98
N LEU A 13 -25.54 9.07 -49.02
CA LEU A 13 -24.79 9.15 -47.76
C LEU A 13 -25.20 7.99 -46.85
N VAL A 14 -24.42 6.95 -46.82
CA VAL A 14 -24.54 5.88 -45.82
C VAL A 14 -23.90 6.41 -44.53
N SER A 15 -24.70 6.85 -43.58
CA SER A 15 -24.25 7.18 -42.23
C SER A 15 -23.92 5.89 -41.49
N SER A 16 -22.63 5.58 -41.36
CA SER A 16 -22.14 4.52 -40.49
C SER A 16 -22.30 4.97 -39.03
N ILE A 17 -23.29 4.40 -38.34
CA ILE A 17 -23.43 4.52 -36.91
C ILE A 17 -22.31 3.67 -36.30
N THR A 18 -21.19 4.28 -35.95
CA THR A 18 -20.19 3.65 -35.06
C THR A 18 -20.79 3.52 -33.67
N SER A 19 -21.29 2.34 -33.36
CA SER A 19 -21.60 1.95 -31.98
C SER A 19 -20.31 1.99 -31.18
N ALA A 20 -20.13 3.04 -30.35
CA ALA A 20 -19.09 3.05 -29.34
C ALA A 20 -19.44 1.94 -28.33
N GLY A 21 -18.82 0.78 -28.50
CA GLY A 21 -18.85 -0.26 -27.49
C GLY A 21 -18.19 0.30 -26.24
N HIS A 22 -18.99 0.53 -25.20
CA HIS A 22 -18.46 0.67 -23.85
C HIS A 22 -17.82 -0.68 -23.51
N HIS A 23 -16.49 -0.77 -23.61
CA HIS A 23 -15.74 -1.77 -22.92
C HIS A 23 -15.90 -1.45 -21.43
N GLU A 24 -16.81 -2.12 -20.75
CA GLU A 24 -16.73 -2.24 -19.30
C GLU A 24 -15.42 -2.98 -19.02
N GLU A 25 -14.37 -2.23 -18.66
CA GLU A 25 -13.19 -2.84 -18.08
C GLU A 25 -13.66 -3.56 -16.81
N SER A 26 -13.64 -4.88 -16.86
CA SER A 26 -13.89 -5.73 -15.71
C SER A 26 -12.77 -5.47 -14.71
N HIS A 27 -13.02 -4.59 -13.73
CA HIS A 27 -12.11 -4.35 -12.62
C HIS A 27 -12.09 -5.58 -11.73
N THR A 28 -11.16 -6.50 -11.97
CA THR A 28 -10.87 -7.59 -11.06
C THR A 28 -10.07 -7.02 -9.88
N LEU A 29 -10.62 -7.13 -8.67
CA LEU A 29 -9.88 -6.80 -7.45
C LEU A 29 -8.74 -7.80 -7.28
N ALA A 30 -7.50 -7.29 -7.28
CA ALA A 30 -6.34 -8.09 -6.90
C ALA A 30 -6.26 -8.13 -5.37
N PRO A 31 -6.00 -9.30 -4.75
CA PRO A 31 -5.79 -9.39 -3.31
C PRO A 31 -4.52 -8.64 -2.91
N VAL A 32 -4.54 -8.00 -1.73
CA VAL A 32 -3.38 -7.30 -1.16
C VAL A 32 -2.28 -8.29 -0.77
N ALA A 33 -2.65 -9.50 -0.39
CA ALA A 33 -1.76 -10.58 -0.01
C ALA A 33 -2.16 -11.88 -0.71
N SER A 34 -1.17 -12.68 -1.09
CA SER A 34 -1.37 -14.05 -1.58
C SER A 34 -1.60 -15.01 -0.41
N ALA A 35 -2.14 -16.21 -0.71
CA ALA A 35 -2.28 -17.26 0.29
C ALA A 35 -0.94 -17.52 1.03
N ASP A 36 -1.03 -17.81 2.32
CA ASP A 36 0.08 -18.05 3.26
C ASP A 36 0.91 -16.79 3.64
N GLN A 37 0.70 -15.66 3.01
CA GLN A 37 1.28 -14.39 3.47
C GLN A 37 0.61 -13.88 4.75
N VAL A 38 1.35 -13.08 5.51
CA VAL A 38 0.84 -12.44 6.73
C VAL A 38 0.90 -10.93 6.56
N VAL A 39 -0.24 -10.29 6.75
CA VAL A 39 -0.32 -8.83 6.89
C VAL A 39 -0.38 -8.50 8.38
N VAL A 40 0.49 -7.62 8.85
CA VAL A 40 0.46 -7.12 10.22
C VAL A 40 0.16 -5.64 10.18
N VAL A 41 -0.83 -5.21 10.96
CA VAL A 41 -1.16 -3.80 11.15
C VAL A 41 -0.76 -3.41 12.56
N TYR A 42 0.19 -2.51 12.68
CA TYR A 42 0.59 -1.91 13.95
C TYR A 42 -0.09 -0.56 14.13
N GLU A 43 -0.63 -0.32 15.32
CA GLU A 43 -1.24 0.96 15.72
C GLU A 43 -0.57 1.45 16.99
N VAL A 44 -0.10 2.70 16.97
CA VAL A 44 0.54 3.37 18.09
C VAL A 44 -0.22 4.66 18.38
N PRO A 45 -0.91 4.78 19.52
CA PRO A 45 -1.51 6.05 19.93
C PRO A 45 -0.43 7.14 19.95
N CYS A 46 -0.73 8.33 19.42
CA CYS A 46 0.32 9.33 19.23
C CYS A 46 -0.21 10.74 19.46
N LYS A 47 0.31 11.42 20.49
CA LYS A 47 -0.09 12.80 20.82
C LYS A 47 0.45 13.82 19.79
N ASN A 48 1.60 13.52 19.18
CA ASN A 48 2.21 14.32 18.13
C ASN A 48 2.42 13.44 16.90
N VAL A 49 1.34 13.22 16.13
CA VAL A 49 1.36 12.33 14.96
C VAL A 49 2.41 12.71 13.92
N GLN A 50 2.70 13.99 13.75
CA GLN A 50 3.70 14.44 12.79
C GLN A 50 5.12 14.05 13.20
N ALA A 51 5.47 14.25 14.47
CA ALA A 51 6.78 13.85 15.01
C ALA A 51 6.90 12.32 15.05
N GLY A 52 5.85 11.63 15.50
CA GLY A 52 5.80 10.17 15.53
C GLY A 52 5.94 9.56 14.14
N LEU A 53 5.22 10.08 13.15
CA LEU A 53 5.31 9.58 11.77
C LEU A 53 6.72 9.79 11.17
N THR A 54 7.37 10.91 11.48
CA THR A 54 8.75 11.16 11.02
C THR A 54 9.72 10.11 11.59
N THR A 55 9.65 9.84 12.90
CA THR A 55 10.52 8.85 13.53
C THR A 55 10.18 7.40 13.13
N LEU A 56 8.91 7.10 12.86
CA LEU A 56 8.51 5.80 12.32
C LEU A 56 9.07 5.57 10.90
N LYS A 57 9.07 6.60 10.06
CA LYS A 57 9.70 6.52 8.73
C LYS A 57 11.20 6.26 8.81
N ASP A 58 11.90 6.87 9.77
CA ASP A 58 13.34 6.62 10.02
C ASP A 58 13.57 5.15 10.42
N LEU A 59 12.70 4.58 11.28
CA LEU A 59 12.76 3.18 11.69
C LEU A 59 12.57 2.25 10.48
N ILE A 60 11.52 2.47 9.68
CA ILE A 60 11.24 1.64 8.50
C ILE A 60 12.33 1.76 7.43
N ALA A 61 12.92 2.94 7.25
CA ALA A 61 14.07 3.12 6.35
C ALA A 61 15.28 2.31 6.83
N TYR A 62 15.52 2.25 8.14
CA TYR A 62 16.56 1.40 8.72
C TYR A 62 16.26 -0.10 8.46
N GLU A 63 15.04 -0.55 8.72
CA GLU A 63 14.62 -1.94 8.45
C GLU A 63 14.89 -2.35 7.00
N ALA A 64 14.52 -1.49 6.05
CA ALA A 64 14.69 -1.75 4.62
C ALA A 64 16.16 -1.99 4.22
N GLY A 65 17.11 -1.38 4.95
CA GLY A 65 18.54 -1.53 4.68
C GLY A 65 19.25 -2.59 5.53
N ALA A 66 18.76 -2.89 6.73
CA ALA A 66 19.46 -3.68 7.72
C ALA A 66 18.85 -5.07 7.99
N SER A 67 17.55 -5.26 7.73
CA SER A 67 16.90 -6.52 7.99
C SER A 67 17.45 -7.65 7.10
N PRO A 68 17.87 -8.77 7.69
CA PRO A 68 18.26 -9.96 6.92
C PRO A 68 17.05 -10.75 6.40
N ILE A 69 15.84 -10.36 6.82
CA ILE A 69 14.58 -10.98 6.41
C ILE A 69 13.84 -10.00 5.52
N ALA A 70 13.48 -10.44 4.33
CA ALA A 70 12.72 -9.62 3.38
C ALA A 70 11.24 -9.54 3.79
N TYR A 71 10.74 -8.32 3.95
CA TYR A 71 9.32 -8.00 4.09
C TYR A 71 9.09 -6.56 3.62
N SER A 72 7.83 -6.18 3.39
CA SER A 72 7.47 -4.81 3.05
C SER A 72 6.84 -4.14 4.25
N SER A 73 7.17 -2.89 4.50
CA SER A 73 6.55 -2.08 5.55
C SER A 73 6.16 -0.71 5.00
N SER A 74 4.99 -0.23 5.37
CA SER A 74 4.48 1.08 4.95
C SER A 74 3.99 1.86 6.16
N PRO A 75 4.60 3.01 6.48
CA PRO A 75 4.14 3.86 7.57
C PRO A 75 2.93 4.70 7.16
N GLY A 76 2.08 5.04 8.12
CA GLY A 76 0.91 5.87 7.85
C GLY A 76 0.26 6.43 9.11
N LEU A 77 -0.82 7.20 8.89
CA LEU A 77 -1.70 7.67 9.95
C LEU A 77 -2.87 6.70 10.11
N ILE A 78 -3.30 6.51 11.35
CA ILE A 78 -4.52 5.78 11.69
C ILE A 78 -5.46 6.77 12.38
N GLY A 79 -6.42 7.30 11.62
CA GLY A 79 -7.25 8.42 12.08
C GLY A 79 -6.40 9.64 12.41
N ASP A 80 -6.85 10.44 13.37
CA ASP A 80 -6.25 11.73 13.73
C ASP A 80 -5.29 11.65 14.94
N ALA A 81 -5.26 10.50 15.65
CA ALA A 81 -4.60 10.38 16.94
C ALA A 81 -3.68 9.16 17.07
N ALA A 82 -3.37 8.49 15.96
CA ALA A 82 -2.44 7.36 15.95
C ALA A 82 -1.59 7.35 14.67
N ILE A 83 -0.41 6.76 14.81
CA ILE A 83 0.43 6.37 13.69
C ILE A 83 0.44 4.85 13.58
N GLY A 84 0.86 4.31 12.47
CA GLY A 84 0.98 2.86 12.32
C GLY A 84 1.83 2.46 11.14
N ALA A 85 2.05 1.17 11.04
CA ALA A 85 2.68 0.54 9.90
C ALA A 85 1.84 -0.66 9.44
N VAL A 86 1.92 -0.95 8.16
CA VAL A 86 1.39 -2.18 7.58
C VAL A 86 2.56 -2.97 7.02
N ASP A 87 2.78 -4.15 7.57
CA ASP A 87 3.83 -5.06 7.13
C ASP A 87 3.24 -6.22 6.33
N LEU A 88 3.93 -6.61 5.28
CA LEU A 88 3.61 -7.80 4.49
C LEU A 88 4.79 -8.77 4.54
N HIS A 89 4.58 -9.92 5.18
CA HIS A 89 5.54 -11.02 5.27
C HIS A 89 5.17 -12.15 4.31
N SER A 90 6.18 -12.81 3.76
CA SER A 90 5.99 -13.93 2.83
C SER A 90 5.34 -15.15 3.47
N SER A 91 5.44 -15.30 4.79
CA SER A 91 4.84 -16.39 5.59
C SER A 91 4.89 -16.07 7.08
N ALA A 92 4.18 -16.84 7.90
CA ALA A 92 4.26 -16.76 9.36
C ALA A 92 5.70 -16.99 9.87
N SER A 93 6.42 -17.97 9.32
CA SER A 93 7.82 -18.22 9.67
C SER A 93 8.75 -17.05 9.31
N SER A 94 8.50 -16.37 8.18
CA SER A 94 9.26 -15.18 7.81
C SER A 94 8.99 -14.02 8.79
N MET A 95 7.74 -13.83 9.20
CA MET A 95 7.36 -12.84 10.21
C MET A 95 8.06 -13.11 11.54
N GLU A 96 8.01 -14.36 12.05
CA GLU A 96 8.68 -14.74 13.30
C GLU A 96 10.18 -14.45 13.28
N LYS A 97 10.86 -14.73 12.15
CA LYS A 97 12.29 -14.41 11.99
C LYS A 97 12.55 -12.90 11.96
N ALA A 98 11.68 -12.12 11.32
CA ALA A 98 11.81 -10.67 11.31
C ALA A 98 11.66 -10.10 12.72
N VAL A 99 10.66 -10.54 13.49
CA VAL A 99 10.46 -10.13 14.88
C VAL A 99 11.67 -10.53 15.75
N ALA A 100 12.19 -11.75 15.60
CA ALA A 100 13.38 -12.19 16.34
C ALA A 100 14.63 -11.33 16.02
N TRP A 101 14.78 -10.89 14.77
CA TRP A 101 15.82 -9.94 14.41
C TRP A 101 15.60 -8.58 15.07
N GLN A 102 14.39 -8.02 15.00
CA GLN A 102 14.02 -6.75 15.63
C GLN A 102 14.32 -6.76 17.13
N ASP A 103 13.99 -7.85 17.82
CA ASP A 103 14.26 -8.03 19.26
C ASP A 103 15.76 -8.11 19.59
N SER A 104 16.60 -8.56 18.66
CA SER A 104 18.05 -8.69 18.83
C SER A 104 18.83 -7.46 18.36
N ASP A 105 18.30 -6.66 17.44
CA ASP A 105 19.02 -5.54 16.85
C ASP A 105 18.94 -4.29 17.73
N THR A 106 20.11 -3.85 18.22
CA THR A 106 20.22 -2.71 19.15
C THR A 106 19.79 -1.38 18.50
N GLN A 107 20.12 -1.20 17.22
CA GLN A 107 19.80 0.05 16.51
C GLN A 107 18.30 0.12 16.21
N TRP A 108 17.69 -1.00 15.83
CA TRP A 108 16.24 -1.08 15.63
C TRP A 108 15.50 -0.71 16.91
N LYS A 109 15.88 -1.29 18.04
CA LYS A 109 15.28 -0.97 19.36
C LYS A 109 15.43 0.50 19.74
N ALA A 110 16.58 1.10 19.45
CA ALA A 110 16.79 2.51 19.72
C ALA A 110 15.89 3.42 18.85
N LEU A 111 15.69 3.08 17.58
CA LEU A 111 14.79 3.81 16.68
C LEU A 111 13.32 3.62 17.08
N GLN A 112 12.92 2.42 17.48
CA GLN A 112 11.58 2.16 18.01
C GLN A 112 11.34 3.00 19.27
N ALA A 113 12.26 2.98 20.24
CA ALA A 113 12.15 3.78 21.45
C ALA A 113 12.02 5.28 21.16
N LYS A 114 12.75 5.79 20.16
CA LYS A 114 12.64 7.18 19.69
C LYS A 114 11.26 7.48 19.13
N SER A 115 10.68 6.55 18.36
CA SER A 115 9.34 6.70 17.80
C SER A 115 8.27 6.71 18.89
N LEU A 116 8.35 5.80 19.85
CA LEU A 116 7.43 5.74 20.99
C LEU A 116 7.54 7.00 21.87
N GLN A 117 8.75 7.49 22.12
CA GLN A 117 8.98 8.74 22.84
C GLN A 117 8.34 9.94 22.13
N ALA A 118 8.46 10.05 20.81
CA ALA A 118 7.84 11.11 20.02
C ALA A 118 6.29 11.08 20.13
N CYS A 119 5.70 9.89 20.27
CA CYS A 119 4.27 9.70 20.49
C CYS A 119 3.84 9.88 21.97
N GLY A 120 4.78 9.80 22.92
CA GLY A 120 4.50 9.88 24.35
C GLY A 120 3.83 8.64 24.92
N VAL A 121 4.20 7.47 24.42
CA VAL A 121 3.65 6.14 24.79
C VAL A 121 4.76 5.14 25.07
N ASN A 122 4.39 4.01 25.68
CA ASN A 122 5.25 2.86 25.94
C ASN A 122 5.00 1.73 24.93
N VAL A 123 5.88 0.73 24.93
CA VAL A 123 5.80 -0.41 23.98
C VAL A 123 4.54 -1.25 24.17
N ASP A 124 4.03 -1.37 25.37
CA ASP A 124 2.82 -2.12 25.73
C ASP A 124 1.51 -1.45 25.24
N GLU A 125 1.60 -0.20 24.78
CA GLU A 125 0.48 0.51 24.16
C GLU A 125 0.37 0.27 22.66
N ILE A 126 1.35 -0.39 22.05
CA ILE A 126 1.30 -0.80 20.63
C ILE A 126 0.25 -1.90 20.47
N LYS A 127 -0.69 -1.69 19.55
CA LYS A 127 -1.62 -2.73 19.12
C LYS A 127 -1.12 -3.35 17.82
N ALA A 128 -1.22 -4.67 17.72
CA ALA A 128 -0.90 -5.40 16.50
C ALA A 128 -2.08 -6.29 16.09
N THR A 129 -2.47 -6.19 14.83
CA THR A 129 -3.49 -7.05 14.22
C THR A 129 -2.85 -7.89 13.14
N PHE A 130 -3.04 -9.21 13.22
CA PHE A 130 -2.45 -10.18 12.28
C PHE A 130 -3.56 -10.73 11.38
N ILE A 131 -3.32 -10.69 10.06
CA ILE A 131 -4.20 -11.25 9.04
C ILE A 131 -3.40 -12.31 8.28
N PHE A 132 -3.77 -13.57 8.48
CA PHE A 132 -3.20 -14.71 7.75
C PHE A 132 -4.01 -14.93 6.48
N ALA A 133 -3.44 -14.59 5.32
CA ALA A 133 -4.12 -14.72 4.03
C ALA A 133 -4.37 -16.21 3.69
N LYS A 134 -5.56 -16.51 3.13
CA LYS A 134 -6.03 -17.87 2.80
C LYS A 134 -6.39 -18.00 1.33
#